data_e75843fab5bc4c0a132cdbf091dbe500
#
_entry.id   e75843fab5bc4c0a132cdbf091dbe500
#
_cell.length_a   1.000
_cell.length_b   1.000
_cell.length_c   1.000
_cell.angle_alpha   90.00
_cell.angle_beta   90.00
_cell.angle_gamma   90.00
#
_symmetry.space_group_name_H-M   'P 1'
#
loop_
_entity.id
_entity.type
_entity.pdbx_description
1 polymer ?
#
loop_
_entity_poly.entity_id
_entity_poly.type
_entity_poly.pdbx_seq_one_letter_code
_entity_poly.pdbx_strand_id
1 'polypeptide(L)'
;MGTFSEDFKIKKVLPEDNEQTDIKSVLAQNKKIITFVGARCNGTSFIVNNTAELISAAGIDVAVIDATKNKNDYYIFTKNEEKLRLIAEKSIKELKNGFTGGIKINEHLTVYTAIPGENPENEQIEQILETLVKKYSLVLIDCDFDTPLKYFEYSEQIYLIQSMNVLAIQPLTEFIYKMKNESKLDESKLRIVLNKSLKLDSIT
;
A
#
# COMPACT_ATOMS: atom_id res chain seq x y z
N MET A 1 -21.56 28.19 9.29
CA MET A 1 -20.66 27.75 10.38
C MET A 1 -21.17 26.38 10.83
N GLY A 2 -20.60 25.32 10.32
CA GLY A 2 -20.96 23.96 10.70
C GLY A 2 -20.02 23.47 11.78
N THR A 3 -20.57 23.09 12.90
CA THR A 3 -19.88 22.50 14.03
C THR A 3 -19.35 21.12 13.64
N PHE A 4 -18.03 20.94 13.66
CA PHE A 4 -17.42 19.62 13.61
C PHE A 4 -17.81 18.87 14.89
N SER A 5 -18.49 17.73 14.76
CA SER A 5 -18.86 16.91 15.90
C SER A 5 -17.65 16.11 16.43
N GLU A 6 -17.56 16.06 17.74
CA GLU A 6 -16.47 15.58 18.58
C GLU A 6 -16.26 14.05 18.65
N ASP A 7 -16.37 13.29 17.56
CA ASP A 7 -16.31 11.83 17.66
C ASP A 7 -15.03 11.16 17.09
N PHE A 8 -13.95 11.91 16.92
CA PHE A 8 -12.65 11.29 16.60
C PHE A 8 -11.88 10.94 17.90
N LYS A 9 -12.18 9.81 18.50
CA LYS A 9 -11.32 9.23 19.57
C LYS A 9 -10.09 8.59 18.93
N ILE A 10 -8.97 9.31 18.97
CA ILE A 10 -7.65 8.74 18.67
C ILE A 10 -7.32 7.73 19.77
N LYS A 11 -7.48 6.45 19.50
CA LYS A 11 -6.95 5.40 20.36
C LYS A 11 -5.44 5.31 20.12
N LYS A 12 -4.66 5.76 21.12
CA LYS A 12 -3.23 5.51 21.16
C LYS A 12 -3.03 4.03 21.48
N VAL A 13 -2.72 3.22 20.46
CA VAL A 13 -2.31 1.84 20.68
C VAL A 13 -0.84 1.88 21.06
N LEU A 14 -0.55 1.86 22.36
CA LEU A 14 0.79 1.50 22.85
C LEU A 14 0.89 -0.02 22.80
N PRO A 15 2.00 -0.60 22.32
CA PRO A 15 2.21 -2.04 22.44
C PRO A 15 2.28 -2.37 23.94
N GLU A 16 1.31 -3.13 24.46
CA GLU A 16 1.47 -3.82 25.73
C GLU A 16 2.45 -4.96 25.52
N ASP A 17 3.50 -5.00 26.31
CA ASP A 17 4.47 -6.09 26.37
C ASP A 17 3.77 -7.42 26.70
N ASN A 18 4.19 -8.47 25.99
CA ASN A 18 3.88 -9.88 26.19
C ASN A 18 2.60 -10.42 25.52
N GLU A 19 2.74 -10.63 24.23
CA GLU A 19 2.46 -11.90 23.58
C GLU A 19 3.15 -11.84 22.21
N GLN A 20 4.22 -12.60 22.03
CA GLN A 20 4.74 -12.91 20.70
C GLN A 20 3.66 -13.71 19.97
N THR A 21 2.63 -13.03 19.52
CA THR A 21 1.66 -13.59 18.59
C THR A 21 2.47 -14.00 17.38
N ASP A 22 2.54 -15.29 17.10
CA ASP A 22 3.26 -15.80 15.94
C ASP A 22 2.60 -15.21 14.67
N ILE A 23 3.18 -14.12 14.18
CA ILE A 23 2.71 -13.38 12.99
C ILE A 23 2.51 -14.35 11.82
N LYS A 24 3.36 -15.41 11.73
CA LYS A 24 3.23 -16.45 10.70
C LYS A 24 1.91 -17.20 10.81
N SER A 25 1.47 -17.54 12.03
CA SER A 25 0.20 -18.28 12.23
C SER A 25 -1.01 -17.42 11.90
N VAL A 26 -0.97 -16.13 12.20
CA VAL A 26 -2.06 -15.19 11.92
C VAL A 26 -2.20 -14.92 10.41
N LEU A 27 -1.09 -14.74 9.69
CA LEU A 27 -1.10 -14.48 8.25
C LEU A 27 -1.31 -15.74 7.41
N ALA A 28 -0.92 -16.92 7.91
CA ALA A 28 -1.14 -18.17 7.20
C ALA A 28 -2.64 -18.56 7.11
N GLN A 29 -3.44 -18.12 8.06
CA GLN A 29 -4.88 -18.42 8.11
C GLN A 29 -5.73 -17.47 7.25
N ASN A 30 -5.30 -16.22 7.04
CA ASN A 30 -6.05 -15.21 6.30
C ASN A 30 -5.10 -14.44 5.37
N LYS A 31 -5.19 -14.72 4.07
CA LYS A 31 -4.48 -13.94 3.05
C LYS A 31 -5.03 -12.53 3.05
N LYS A 32 -4.14 -11.52 3.16
CA LYS A 32 -4.54 -10.13 3.34
C LYS A 32 -4.04 -9.23 2.22
N ILE A 33 -4.92 -8.32 1.82
CA ILE A 33 -4.57 -7.19 0.95
C ILE A 33 -4.61 -5.93 1.82
N ILE A 34 -3.47 -5.24 1.89
CA ILE A 34 -3.32 -3.99 2.64
C ILE A 34 -2.85 -2.91 1.68
N THR A 35 -3.57 -1.80 1.66
CA THR A 35 -3.26 -0.67 0.79
C THR A 35 -2.71 0.50 1.59
N PHE A 36 -1.66 1.10 1.06
CA PHE A 36 -1.09 2.35 1.56
C PHE A 36 -1.30 3.41 0.50
N VAL A 37 -1.82 4.56 0.89
CA VAL A 37 -2.08 5.67 -0.02
C VAL A 37 -1.69 7.00 0.61
N GLY A 38 -1.11 7.88 -0.19
CA GLY A 38 -0.73 9.20 0.29
C GLY A 38 -0.39 10.16 -0.84
N ALA A 39 -0.33 11.45 -0.49
CA ALA A 39 0.13 12.47 -1.41
C ALA A 39 1.62 12.26 -1.75
N ARG A 40 2.03 12.82 -2.89
CA ARG A 40 3.45 12.83 -3.29
C ARG A 40 4.35 13.35 -2.17
N CYS A 41 5.50 12.75 -2.04
CA CYS A 41 6.51 13.09 -1.03
C CYS A 41 6.10 12.86 0.43
N ASN A 42 4.98 12.23 0.72
CA ASN A 42 4.60 11.85 2.08
C ASN A 42 5.35 10.60 2.59
N GLY A 43 6.07 9.89 1.72
CA GLY A 43 6.87 8.72 2.06
C GLY A 43 6.09 7.41 2.01
N THR A 44 5.00 7.34 1.25
CA THR A 44 4.16 6.14 1.11
C THR A 44 4.97 4.96 0.62
N SER A 45 5.62 5.05 -0.54
CA SER A 45 6.45 3.97 -1.10
C SER A 45 7.58 3.54 -0.16
N PHE A 46 8.19 4.48 0.57
CA PHE A 46 9.20 4.17 1.58
C PHE A 46 8.62 3.30 2.70
N ILE A 47 7.44 3.65 3.23
CA ILE A 47 6.77 2.88 4.28
C ILE A 47 6.39 1.49 3.76
N VAL A 48 5.80 1.40 2.56
CA VAL A 48 5.38 0.12 1.97
C VAL A 48 6.58 -0.81 1.82
N ASN A 49 7.65 -0.35 1.18
CA ASN A 49 8.81 -1.18 0.89
C ASN A 49 9.55 -1.63 2.15
N ASN A 50 9.73 -0.74 3.13
CA ASN A 50 10.34 -1.13 4.42
C ASN A 50 9.43 -2.10 5.21
N THR A 51 8.12 -1.91 5.18
CA THR A 51 7.18 -2.84 5.82
C THR A 51 7.27 -4.23 5.15
N ALA A 52 7.32 -4.27 3.81
CA ALA A 52 7.48 -5.50 3.06
C ALA A 52 8.79 -6.22 3.40
N GLU A 53 9.91 -5.50 3.48
CA GLU A 53 11.21 -6.06 3.85
C GLU A 53 11.20 -6.64 5.26
N LEU A 54 10.64 -5.91 6.23
CA LEU A 54 10.57 -6.40 7.62
C LEU A 54 9.71 -7.67 7.74
N ILE A 55 8.57 -7.72 7.07
CA ILE A 55 7.66 -8.87 7.13
C ILE A 55 8.29 -10.07 6.39
N SER A 56 8.89 -9.84 5.24
CA SER A 56 9.56 -10.91 4.49
C SER A 56 10.77 -11.47 5.21
N ALA A 57 11.51 -10.64 5.96
CA ALA A 57 12.61 -11.08 6.81
C ALA A 57 12.15 -12.04 7.93
N ALA A 58 10.88 -11.96 8.34
CA ALA A 58 10.26 -12.93 9.24
C ALA A 58 9.85 -14.24 8.54
N GLY A 59 10.15 -14.40 7.24
CA GLY A 59 9.86 -15.60 6.44
C GLY A 59 8.40 -15.70 6.00
N ILE A 60 7.72 -14.56 5.81
CA ILE A 60 6.35 -14.47 5.30
C ILE A 60 6.41 -14.08 3.83
N ASP A 61 5.67 -14.78 2.97
CA ASP A 61 5.62 -14.49 1.55
C ASP A 61 4.79 -13.23 1.28
N VAL A 62 5.48 -12.18 0.83
CA VAL A 62 4.92 -10.84 0.58
C VAL A 62 5.04 -10.50 -0.90
N ALA A 63 3.96 -9.96 -1.46
CA ALA A 63 3.99 -9.24 -2.73
C ALA A 63 3.78 -7.75 -2.49
N VAL A 64 4.57 -6.91 -3.15
CA VAL A 64 4.30 -5.48 -3.29
C VAL A 64 3.82 -5.23 -4.71
N ILE A 65 2.71 -4.51 -4.88
CA ILE A 65 2.26 -4.01 -6.18
C ILE A 65 2.29 -2.49 -6.19
N ASP A 66 3.04 -1.93 -7.12
CA ASP A 66 3.11 -0.49 -7.37
C ASP A 66 1.93 -0.07 -8.26
N ALA A 67 0.87 0.41 -7.64
CA ALA A 67 -0.31 0.94 -8.30
C ALA A 67 -0.26 2.47 -8.48
N THR A 68 0.85 3.12 -8.10
CA THR A 68 1.02 4.57 -8.26
C THR A 68 1.07 4.97 -9.74
N LYS A 69 0.68 6.19 -10.04
CA LYS A 69 0.74 6.74 -11.40
C LYS A 69 2.17 6.79 -11.96
N ASN A 70 3.12 7.13 -11.10
CA ASN A 70 4.51 7.35 -11.51
C ASN A 70 5.38 6.09 -11.47
N LYS A 71 4.86 4.98 -10.95
CA LYS A 71 5.61 3.72 -10.80
C LYS A 71 6.95 3.93 -10.10
N ASN A 72 6.90 4.43 -8.86
CA ASN A 72 8.11 4.74 -8.09
C ASN A 72 9.02 3.53 -7.92
N ASP A 73 8.43 2.35 -7.71
CA ASP A 73 9.15 1.11 -7.52
C ASP A 73 9.88 0.63 -8.77
N TYR A 74 9.43 1.05 -9.97
CA TYR A 74 10.17 0.80 -11.20
C TYR A 74 11.59 1.35 -11.12
N TYR A 75 11.76 2.59 -10.68
CA TYR A 75 13.07 3.22 -10.57
C TYR A 75 13.89 2.65 -9.41
N ILE A 76 13.25 2.31 -8.30
CA ILE A 76 13.91 1.78 -7.09
C ILE A 76 14.48 0.40 -7.37
N PHE A 77 13.70 -0.50 -7.95
CA PHE A 77 14.06 -1.91 -8.05
C PHE A 77 14.67 -2.33 -9.38
N THR A 78 14.50 -1.58 -10.46
CA THR A 78 15.19 -1.92 -11.71
C THR A 78 16.66 -1.48 -11.75
N LYS A 79 17.05 -0.47 -10.95
CA LYS A 79 18.44 0.01 -10.79
C LYS A 79 19.16 0.22 -12.13
N ASN A 80 18.44 0.59 -13.19
CA ASN A 80 18.93 0.68 -14.56
C ASN A 80 19.45 -0.63 -15.19
N GLU A 81 19.18 -1.80 -14.58
CA GLU A 81 19.49 -3.09 -15.16
C GLU A 81 18.44 -3.51 -16.20
N GLU A 82 18.87 -3.77 -17.44
CA GLU A 82 17.98 -4.11 -18.55
C GLU A 82 17.12 -5.35 -18.25
N LYS A 83 17.72 -6.37 -17.64
CA LYS A 83 16.99 -7.60 -17.25
C LYS A 83 15.83 -7.29 -16.30
N LEU A 84 16.04 -6.44 -15.29
CA LEU A 84 15.00 -6.09 -14.31
C LEU A 84 13.93 -5.21 -14.93
N ARG A 85 14.30 -4.33 -15.89
CA ARG A 85 13.33 -3.54 -16.67
C ARG A 85 12.40 -4.42 -17.50
N LEU A 86 12.94 -5.44 -18.17
CA LEU A 86 12.15 -6.42 -18.93
C LEU A 86 11.21 -7.23 -18.02
N ILE A 87 11.63 -7.57 -16.81
CA ILE A 87 10.77 -8.23 -15.83
C ILE A 87 9.64 -7.28 -15.40
N ALA A 88 9.95 -6.02 -15.07
CA ALA A 88 8.96 -5.02 -14.69
C ALA A 88 7.91 -4.82 -15.79
N GLU A 89 8.34 -4.66 -17.05
CA GLU A 89 7.46 -4.49 -18.21
C GLU A 89 6.43 -5.62 -18.37
N LYS A 90 6.85 -6.85 -18.08
CA LYS A 90 6.00 -8.03 -18.25
C LYS A 90 5.19 -8.35 -17.00
N SER A 91 5.66 -7.96 -15.81
CA SER A 91 5.15 -8.46 -14.53
C SER A 91 3.65 -8.26 -14.34
N ILE A 92 3.13 -7.08 -14.63
CA ILE A 92 1.69 -6.78 -14.52
C ILE A 92 0.89 -7.50 -15.62
N LYS A 93 1.43 -7.60 -16.84
CA LYS A 93 0.80 -8.32 -17.94
C LYS A 93 0.70 -9.82 -17.66
N GLU A 94 1.73 -10.39 -17.04
CA GLU A 94 1.76 -11.80 -16.63
C GLU A 94 0.77 -12.09 -15.49
N LEU A 95 0.64 -11.19 -14.51
CA LEU A 95 -0.34 -11.33 -13.43
C LEU A 95 -1.79 -11.44 -13.95
N LYS A 96 -2.15 -10.67 -14.97
CA LYS A 96 -3.47 -10.77 -15.62
C LYS A 96 -3.74 -12.15 -16.21
N ASN A 97 -2.69 -12.86 -16.60
CA ASN A 97 -2.77 -14.21 -17.16
C ASN A 97 -2.55 -15.32 -16.12
N GLY A 98 -2.50 -14.95 -14.83
CA GLY A 98 -2.31 -15.90 -13.74
C GLY A 98 -0.85 -16.29 -13.45
N PHE A 99 0.13 -15.62 -14.09
CA PHE A 99 1.55 -15.89 -13.87
C PHE A 99 2.16 -14.88 -12.90
N THR A 100 3.06 -15.34 -12.04
CA THR A 100 3.67 -14.54 -10.98
C THR A 100 5.16 -14.30 -11.24
N GLY A 101 5.48 -13.47 -12.22
CA GLY A 101 6.83 -13.15 -12.68
C GLY A 101 7.30 -11.73 -12.30
N GLY A 102 7.31 -11.36 -11.01
CA GLY A 102 7.77 -10.05 -10.54
C GLY A 102 9.28 -9.98 -10.26
N ILE A 103 9.77 -8.80 -9.86
CA ILE A 103 11.14 -8.57 -9.43
C ILE A 103 11.33 -9.20 -8.05
N LYS A 104 12.13 -10.23 -7.97
CA LYS A 104 12.43 -10.93 -6.72
C LYS A 104 13.50 -10.18 -5.93
N ILE A 105 13.16 -9.67 -4.76
CA ILE A 105 14.06 -8.92 -3.87
C ILE A 105 14.80 -9.86 -2.92
N ASN A 106 14.07 -10.80 -2.31
CA ASN A 106 14.62 -11.88 -1.49
C ASN A 106 13.76 -13.14 -1.65
N GLU A 107 13.97 -14.16 -0.83
CA GLU A 107 13.23 -15.43 -0.91
C GLU A 107 11.74 -15.26 -0.72
N HIS A 108 11.32 -14.33 0.15
CA HIS A 108 9.94 -14.09 0.56
C HIS A 108 9.34 -12.77 0.05
N LEU A 109 10.07 -11.96 -0.73
CA LEU A 109 9.59 -10.67 -1.23
C LEU A 109 9.71 -10.57 -2.75
N THR A 110 8.58 -10.30 -3.39
CA THR A 110 8.52 -10.01 -4.83
C THR A 110 7.79 -8.69 -5.05
N VAL A 111 8.37 -7.83 -5.90
CA VAL A 111 7.79 -6.53 -6.29
C VAL A 111 7.26 -6.61 -7.71
N TYR A 112 6.05 -6.10 -7.90
CA TYR A 112 5.35 -5.97 -9.17
C TYR A 112 5.16 -4.50 -9.50
N THR A 113 5.77 -4.06 -10.57
CA THR A 113 5.66 -2.69 -11.08
C THR A 113 5.56 -2.73 -12.60
N ALA A 114 5.28 -1.59 -13.23
CA ALA A 114 5.19 -1.46 -14.67
C ALA A 114 6.06 -0.30 -15.15
N ILE A 115 6.15 -0.12 -16.46
CA ILE A 115 6.74 1.08 -17.04
C ILE A 115 5.90 2.29 -16.62
N PRO A 116 6.53 3.41 -16.21
CA PRO A 116 5.80 4.62 -15.87
C PRO A 116 4.81 5.05 -16.97
N GLY A 117 3.57 5.33 -16.57
CA GLY A 117 2.49 5.67 -17.49
C GLY A 117 1.61 4.49 -17.93
N GLU A 118 2.02 3.25 -17.69
CA GLU A 118 1.19 2.07 -17.89
C GLU A 118 0.35 1.77 -16.64
N ASN A 119 -0.98 1.74 -16.79
CA ASN A 119 -1.90 1.31 -15.74
C ASN A 119 -2.83 0.21 -16.28
N PRO A 120 -3.16 -0.81 -15.45
CA PRO A 120 -4.16 -1.81 -15.81
C PRO A 120 -5.55 -1.17 -15.86
N GLU A 121 -6.42 -1.70 -16.72
CA GLU A 121 -7.84 -1.37 -16.73
C GLU A 121 -8.53 -1.93 -15.48
N ASN A 122 -9.62 -1.30 -15.05
CA ASN A 122 -10.34 -1.67 -13.82
C ASN A 122 -10.76 -3.14 -13.78
N GLU A 123 -11.17 -3.70 -14.92
CA GLU A 123 -11.59 -5.12 -15.06
C GLU A 123 -10.44 -6.10 -14.84
N GLN A 124 -9.20 -5.66 -15.04
CA GLN A 124 -8.00 -6.49 -14.88
C GLN A 124 -7.46 -6.48 -13.45
N ILE A 125 -7.81 -5.47 -12.64
CA ILE A 125 -7.33 -5.32 -11.26
C ILE A 125 -7.75 -6.51 -10.41
N GLU A 126 -9.00 -6.98 -10.55
CA GLU A 126 -9.49 -8.13 -9.81
C GLU A 126 -8.66 -9.39 -10.09
N GLN A 127 -8.42 -9.69 -11.37
CA GLN A 127 -7.60 -10.85 -11.78
C GLN A 127 -6.17 -10.77 -11.25
N ILE A 128 -5.58 -9.57 -11.26
CA ILE A 128 -4.25 -9.30 -10.71
C ILE A 128 -4.22 -9.64 -9.22
N LEU A 129 -5.17 -9.09 -8.45
CA LEU A 129 -5.23 -9.29 -7.01
C LEU A 129 -5.53 -10.74 -6.63
N GLU A 130 -6.45 -11.40 -7.35
CA GLU A 130 -6.71 -12.84 -7.16
C GLU A 130 -5.46 -13.70 -7.42
N THR A 131 -4.68 -13.37 -8.45
CA THR A 131 -3.44 -14.10 -8.77
C THR A 131 -2.42 -13.93 -7.63
N LEU A 132 -2.29 -12.72 -7.10
CA LEU A 132 -1.37 -12.44 -6.01
C LEU A 132 -1.78 -13.16 -4.71
N VAL A 133 -3.05 -13.09 -4.30
CA VAL A 133 -3.49 -13.72 -3.05
C VAL A 133 -3.47 -15.25 -3.10
N LYS A 134 -3.44 -15.86 -4.28
CA LYS A 134 -3.25 -17.31 -4.41
C LYS A 134 -1.84 -17.74 -4.02
N LYS A 135 -0.85 -16.90 -4.27
CA LYS A 135 0.57 -17.22 -4.07
C LYS A 135 1.15 -16.64 -2.77
N TYR A 136 0.81 -15.41 -2.43
CA TYR A 136 1.39 -14.69 -1.31
C TYR A 136 0.46 -14.68 -0.09
N SER A 137 1.06 -14.70 1.10
CA SER A 137 0.30 -14.59 2.36
C SER A 137 -0.15 -13.15 2.60
N LEU A 138 0.61 -12.17 2.10
CA LEU A 138 0.33 -10.75 2.24
C LEU A 138 0.59 -10.04 0.91
N VAL A 139 -0.36 -9.20 0.50
CA VAL A 139 -0.23 -8.31 -0.64
C VAL A 139 -0.28 -6.87 -0.13
N LEU A 140 0.79 -6.11 -0.34
CA LEU A 140 0.86 -4.69 -0.04
C LEU A 140 0.71 -3.90 -1.34
N ILE A 141 -0.16 -2.90 -1.33
CA ILE A 141 -0.41 -2.05 -2.50
C ILE A 141 0.09 -0.65 -2.19
N ASP A 142 1.05 -0.18 -2.99
CA ASP A 142 1.51 1.21 -2.97
C ASP A 142 0.65 2.04 -3.91
N CYS A 143 -0.06 3.03 -3.36
CA CYS A 143 -1.03 3.86 -4.06
C CYS A 143 -0.75 5.36 -3.90
N ASP A 144 -1.20 6.11 -4.88
CA ASP A 144 -1.39 7.56 -4.80
C ASP A 144 -2.88 7.91 -4.94
N PHE A 145 -3.21 9.21 -4.93
CA PHE A 145 -4.60 9.65 -5.07
C PHE A 145 -5.17 9.51 -6.49
N ASP A 146 -4.32 9.22 -7.49
CA ASP A 146 -4.72 8.93 -8.87
C ASP A 146 -4.97 7.42 -9.10
N THR A 147 -4.65 6.57 -8.13
CA THR A 147 -4.84 5.12 -8.22
C THR A 147 -6.31 4.77 -8.39
N PRO A 148 -6.66 3.80 -9.29
CA PRO A 148 -8.04 3.35 -9.48
C PRO A 148 -8.69 2.86 -8.18
N LEU A 149 -9.93 3.30 -7.89
CA LEU A 149 -10.64 2.99 -6.66
C LEU A 149 -10.85 1.48 -6.44
N LYS A 150 -10.82 0.70 -7.51
CA LYS A 150 -10.96 -0.75 -7.47
C LYS A 150 -9.94 -1.44 -6.55
N TYR A 151 -8.69 -0.93 -6.46
CA TYR A 151 -7.70 -1.46 -5.54
C TYR A 151 -8.12 -1.34 -4.07
N PHE A 152 -8.80 -0.25 -3.72
CA PHE A 152 -9.25 0.00 -2.34
C PHE A 152 -10.45 -0.86 -1.96
N GLU A 153 -11.32 -1.21 -2.91
CA GLU A 153 -12.48 -2.09 -2.68
C GLU A 153 -12.07 -3.47 -2.18
N TYR A 154 -10.97 -4.01 -2.70
CA TYR A 154 -10.44 -5.34 -2.32
C TYR A 154 -9.56 -5.32 -1.08
N SER A 155 -9.22 -4.14 -0.57
CA SER A 155 -8.35 -3.99 0.59
C SER A 155 -9.09 -4.30 1.89
N GLU A 156 -8.45 -5.04 2.78
CA GLU A 156 -8.97 -5.27 4.14
C GLU A 156 -8.65 -4.09 5.06
N GLN A 157 -7.52 -3.43 4.83
CA GLN A 157 -7.13 -2.21 5.54
C GLN A 157 -6.50 -1.23 4.56
N ILE A 158 -6.74 0.05 4.79
CA ILE A 158 -6.21 1.15 4.00
C ILE A 158 -5.54 2.14 4.94
N TYR A 159 -4.24 2.33 4.75
CA TYR A 159 -3.44 3.27 5.50
C TYR A 159 -3.26 4.57 4.71
N LEU A 160 -3.85 5.65 5.19
CA LEU A 160 -3.67 7.00 4.67
C LEU A 160 -2.38 7.58 5.26
N ILE A 161 -1.35 7.70 4.45
CA ILE A 161 -0.06 8.24 4.87
C ILE A 161 -0.08 9.75 4.71
N GLN A 162 -0.12 10.45 5.84
CA GLN A 162 -0.17 11.89 5.91
C GLN A 162 1.09 12.45 6.56
N SER A 163 1.60 13.55 6.04
CA SER A 163 2.66 14.34 6.67
C SER A 163 2.09 15.64 7.25
N MET A 164 2.91 16.38 8.00
CA MET A 164 2.54 17.71 8.50
C MET A 164 2.48 18.78 7.40
N ASN A 165 2.63 18.40 6.13
CA ASN A 165 2.56 19.34 5.02
C ASN A 165 1.11 19.77 4.76
N VAL A 166 0.83 21.05 5.01
CA VAL A 166 -0.50 21.67 4.81
C VAL A 166 -0.98 21.56 3.37
N LEU A 167 -0.06 21.58 2.38
CA LEU A 167 -0.41 21.46 0.96
C LEU A 167 -0.95 20.08 0.58
N ALA A 168 -0.75 19.09 1.44
CA ALA A 168 -1.29 17.74 1.23
C ALA A 168 -2.72 17.57 1.79
N ILE A 169 -3.23 18.53 2.55
CA ILE A 169 -4.56 18.42 3.19
C ILE A 169 -5.68 18.50 2.16
N GLN A 170 -5.62 19.46 1.22
CA GLN A 170 -6.67 19.61 0.22
C GLN A 170 -6.77 18.37 -0.69
N PRO A 171 -5.69 17.87 -1.33
CA PRO A 171 -5.74 16.63 -2.11
C PRO A 171 -6.23 15.42 -1.30
N LEU A 172 -5.86 15.32 -0.03
CA LEU A 172 -6.36 14.27 0.85
C LEU A 172 -7.88 14.37 1.06
N THR A 173 -8.39 15.58 1.29
CA THR A 173 -9.82 15.82 1.49
C THR A 173 -10.61 15.46 0.23
N GLU A 174 -10.13 15.85 -0.93
CA GLU A 174 -10.72 15.51 -2.23
C GLU A 174 -10.73 13.98 -2.46
N PHE A 175 -9.62 13.32 -2.15
CA PHE A 175 -9.52 11.86 -2.24
C PHE A 175 -10.50 11.15 -1.31
N ILE A 176 -10.60 11.55 -0.04
CA ILE A 176 -11.55 10.97 0.92
C ILE A 176 -12.98 11.18 0.43
N TYR A 177 -13.32 12.38 -0.09
CA TYR A 177 -14.63 12.67 -0.64
C TYR A 177 -14.95 11.78 -1.84
N LYS A 178 -14.01 11.60 -2.75
CA LYS A 178 -14.12 10.70 -3.90
C LYS A 178 -14.36 9.25 -3.45
N MET A 179 -13.59 8.77 -2.49
CA MET A 179 -13.76 7.42 -1.94
C MET A 179 -15.13 7.20 -1.32
N LYS A 180 -15.64 8.18 -0.57
CA LYS A 180 -16.98 8.10 0.06
C LYS A 180 -18.13 8.06 -0.95
N ASN A 181 -18.01 8.79 -2.05
CA ASN A 181 -19.10 8.93 -3.01
C ASN A 181 -19.06 7.92 -4.16
N GLU A 182 -17.87 7.49 -4.57
CA GLU A 182 -17.69 6.69 -5.78
C GLU A 182 -17.31 5.22 -5.49
N SER A 183 -16.92 4.90 -4.25
CA SER A 183 -16.58 3.53 -3.89
C SER A 183 -17.52 2.94 -2.85
N LYS A 184 -17.63 1.62 -2.82
CA LYS A 184 -18.34 0.87 -1.77
C LYS A 184 -17.47 0.66 -0.52
N LEU A 185 -16.58 1.61 -0.23
CA LEU A 185 -15.59 1.46 0.82
C LEU A 185 -16.23 1.56 2.20
N ASP A 186 -15.92 0.61 3.04
CA ASP A 186 -16.21 0.67 4.47
C ASP A 186 -15.17 1.57 5.17
N GLU A 187 -15.62 2.69 5.73
CA GLU A 187 -14.75 3.63 6.46
C GLU A 187 -14.04 2.98 7.66
N SER A 188 -14.57 1.90 8.20
CA SER A 188 -13.93 1.15 9.30
C SER A 188 -12.57 0.56 8.92
N LYS A 189 -12.31 0.41 7.61
CA LYS A 189 -11.03 -0.07 7.07
C LYS A 189 -9.95 1.01 7.00
N LEU A 190 -10.32 2.29 7.14
CA LEU A 190 -9.39 3.42 7.04
C LEU A 190 -8.57 3.60 8.32
N ARG A 191 -7.28 3.82 8.16
CA ARG A 191 -6.33 4.17 9.22
C ARG A 191 -5.47 5.32 8.76
N ILE A 192 -5.20 6.28 9.64
CA ILE A 192 -4.31 7.41 9.34
C ILE A 192 -2.97 7.15 10.00
N VAL A 193 -1.90 7.23 9.21
CA VAL A 193 -0.52 7.18 9.69
C VAL A 193 0.12 8.55 9.48
N LEU A 194 0.48 9.21 10.57
CA LEU A 194 1.19 10.47 10.52
C LEU A 194 2.69 10.21 10.36
N ASN A 195 3.21 10.48 9.17
CA ASN A 195 4.62 10.36 8.83
C ASN A 195 5.33 11.73 8.89
N LYS A 196 6.65 11.73 9.10
CA LYS A 196 7.46 12.95 9.20
C LYS A 196 6.96 13.95 10.26
N SER A 197 6.38 13.44 11.33
CA SER A 197 5.98 14.27 12.47
C SER A 197 7.21 14.57 13.35
N LEU A 198 7.41 15.84 13.65
CA LEU A 198 8.39 16.26 14.68
C LEU A 198 7.64 16.28 16.02
N LYS A 199 8.18 15.60 17.03
CA LYS A 199 7.85 15.92 18.41
C LYS A 199 8.49 17.27 18.72
N LEU A 200 7.71 18.32 18.76
CA LEU A 200 8.13 19.54 19.42
C LEU A 200 8.03 19.25 20.92
N ASP A 201 9.16 18.98 21.54
CA ASP A 201 9.23 19.04 23.00
C ASP A 201 8.78 20.46 23.38
N SER A 202 7.79 20.53 24.26
CA SER A 202 7.14 21.76 24.70
C SER A 202 8.16 22.85 24.92
N ILE A 203 8.08 23.92 24.12
CA ILE A 203 8.72 25.19 24.45
C ILE A 203 7.96 25.69 25.68
N THR A 204 8.58 25.54 26.85
CA THR A 204 8.17 26.21 28.09
C THR A 204 8.53 27.68 28.03
#